data_83901a04282c0c6a0d3d5dffdd9a17a8
#
_entry.id   83901a04282c0c6a0d3d5dffdd9a17a8
#
_cell.length_a   1.000
_cell.length_b   1.000
_cell.length_c   1.000
_cell.angle_alpha   90.00
_cell.angle_beta   90.00
_cell.angle_gamma   90.00
#
_symmetry.space_group_name_H-M   'P 1'
#
loop_
_entity.id
_entity.type
_entity.pdbx_description
1 polymer ?
#
loop_
_entity_poly.entity_id
_entity_poly.type
_entity_poly.pdbx_seq_one_letter_code
_entity_poly.pdbx_strand_id
1 'polypeptide(L)'
;MVARSRGNTERRNWRNNSGQCAGRDRGGRGFYRGLFGGVVPSGRARRGSLALIAALCGVLAPLSVSPSLTAWANTPTLTNPEEITANFDAALQAFNAGKFIEALRLSQTAAKLGSTDGAVMAGYILRYGKAGVTDLSAARKWYEQAAAKGHPDAFVALGEMGIRGQAGLTKTDAVAWLTRASDAGRTDAMRALADLYRTGQGVSANAAESERLLKGASQSFDADASKRLGDSLFERDPKEALKHYETAADAGHIEAAYIAGVMYAENFEIRPNSKRSATLLRQAAYGGHAAAMADYGLLVYQGYSAERSEEEAAEWFRKSAHAGDAEGQFLYAFTLAKGEGLEQDLEEAYYWALKSGTSGVDEYDADRETLRKGLEGKLTSTEIARVKARE
;
A
#
# COMPACT_ATOMS: atom_id res chain seq x y z
N MET A 1 -5.89 32.00 18.29
CA MET A 1 -6.74 32.57 17.23
C MET A 1 -6.56 31.86 15.88
N VAL A 2 -5.57 31.04 15.71
CA VAL A 2 -5.19 30.34 14.46
C VAL A 2 -6.15 29.19 14.07
N ALA A 3 -6.85 28.58 15.01
CA ALA A 3 -7.66 27.37 14.75
C ALA A 3 -9.04 27.58 14.09
N ARG A 4 -9.52 28.81 13.93
CA ARG A 4 -10.90 29.07 13.44
C ARG A 4 -11.07 29.23 11.92
N SER A 5 -10.00 29.44 11.15
CA SER A 5 -10.12 29.68 9.70
C SER A 5 -9.84 28.48 8.81
N ARG A 6 -9.18 27.43 9.32
CA ARG A 6 -8.80 26.25 8.54
C ARG A 6 -9.98 25.48 7.92
N GLY A 7 -11.13 25.43 8.59
CA GLY A 7 -12.26 24.56 8.18
C GLY A 7 -12.86 24.84 6.80
N ASN A 8 -12.74 26.04 6.24
CA ASN A 8 -13.41 26.39 4.98
C ASN A 8 -12.46 26.39 3.76
N THR A 9 -11.17 26.60 3.97
CA THR A 9 -10.18 26.73 2.90
C THR A 9 -9.52 25.41 2.56
N GLU A 10 -9.31 24.53 3.55
CA GLU A 10 -8.80 23.18 3.33
C GLU A 10 -9.81 22.30 2.60
N ARG A 11 -11.12 22.50 2.78
CA ARG A 11 -12.16 21.85 1.95
C ARG A 11 -11.96 22.13 0.43
N ARG A 12 -11.40 23.27 0.05
CA ARG A 12 -11.09 23.59 -1.35
C ARG A 12 -9.75 23.04 -1.82
N ASN A 13 -8.73 23.03 -0.97
CA ASN A 13 -7.43 22.45 -1.28
C ASN A 13 -7.45 20.93 -1.31
N TRP A 14 -8.29 20.30 -0.49
CA TRP A 14 -8.52 18.85 -0.53
C TRP A 14 -9.09 18.38 -1.87
N ARG A 15 -9.98 19.14 -2.48
CA ARG A 15 -10.50 18.84 -3.82
C ARG A 15 -9.42 18.85 -4.91
N ASN A 16 -8.39 19.67 -4.75
CA ASN A 16 -7.31 19.76 -5.73
C ASN A 16 -6.19 18.71 -5.51
N ASN A 17 -5.94 18.29 -4.27
CA ASN A 17 -4.88 17.34 -3.97
C ASN A 17 -5.32 15.86 -4.04
N SER A 18 -6.57 15.53 -3.70
CA SER A 18 -7.08 14.16 -3.83
C SER A 18 -7.14 13.66 -5.29
N GLY A 19 -7.22 14.58 -6.26
CA GLY A 19 -7.14 14.27 -7.69
C GLY A 19 -5.72 14.08 -8.25
N GLN A 20 -4.69 14.58 -7.56
CA GLN A 20 -3.30 14.53 -8.06
C GLN A 20 -2.45 13.38 -7.46
N CYS A 21 -2.87 12.78 -6.35
CA CYS A 21 -2.17 11.62 -5.76
C CYS A 21 -2.43 10.29 -6.48
N ALA A 22 -3.34 10.25 -7.46
CA ALA A 22 -3.67 9.04 -8.23
C ALA A 22 -2.67 8.69 -9.36
N GLY A 23 -1.51 9.35 -9.46
CA GLY A 23 -0.66 9.27 -10.63
C GLY A 23 0.84 9.17 -10.40
N ARG A 24 1.34 8.52 -9.33
CA ARG A 24 2.74 8.09 -9.29
C ARG A 24 2.85 6.63 -8.90
N ASP A 25 2.82 5.81 -9.92
CA ASP A 25 3.19 4.40 -9.95
C ASP A 25 4.65 4.24 -9.47
N ARG A 26 4.84 4.04 -8.15
CA ARG A 26 6.11 3.55 -7.62
C ARG A 26 6.06 2.04 -7.65
N GLY A 27 6.62 1.55 -8.76
CA GLY A 27 6.70 0.16 -9.16
C GLY A 27 6.81 -0.88 -8.05
N GLY A 28 5.94 -1.87 -8.11
CA GLY A 28 6.19 -3.31 -7.98
C GLY A 28 6.89 -3.89 -6.76
N ARG A 29 7.29 -3.13 -5.74
CA ARG A 29 8.06 -3.66 -4.61
C ARG A 29 7.25 -4.14 -3.41
N GLY A 30 5.97 -3.80 -3.34
CA GLY A 30 5.11 -4.16 -2.20
C GLY A 30 4.34 -5.47 -2.39
N PHE A 31 4.08 -5.84 -3.62
CA PHE A 31 3.10 -6.87 -3.97
C PHE A 31 3.60 -8.31 -3.67
N TYR A 32 4.90 -8.57 -3.83
CA TYR A 32 5.45 -9.93 -3.69
C TYR A 32 6.14 -10.22 -2.35
N ARG A 33 6.22 -9.26 -1.44
CA ARG A 33 6.74 -9.52 -0.09
C ARG A 33 5.82 -10.44 0.72
N GLY A 34 4.53 -10.52 0.34
CA GLY A 34 3.55 -11.45 0.91
C GLY A 34 3.57 -12.85 0.30
N LEU A 35 4.03 -13.00 -0.95
CA LEU A 35 4.05 -14.28 -1.66
C LEU A 35 5.13 -15.24 -1.12
N PHE A 36 6.27 -14.72 -0.67
CA PHE A 36 7.44 -15.53 -0.31
C PHE A 36 7.95 -15.32 1.12
N GLY A 37 7.22 -14.57 1.97
CA GLY A 37 7.64 -14.22 3.34
C GLY A 37 6.81 -14.83 4.47
N GLY A 38 5.91 -15.77 4.18
CA GLY A 38 5.10 -16.47 5.19
C GLY A 38 5.92 -17.50 5.96
N VAL A 39 6.33 -17.18 7.18
CA VAL A 39 6.78 -18.16 8.17
C VAL A 39 5.63 -19.13 8.45
N VAL A 40 5.79 -20.38 8.06
CA VAL A 40 4.87 -21.47 8.39
C VAL A 40 4.94 -21.73 9.91
N PRO A 41 3.83 -21.59 10.66
CA PRO A 41 3.84 -22.05 12.04
C PRO A 41 3.84 -23.58 12.05
N SER A 42 4.83 -24.17 12.67
CA SER A 42 4.91 -25.59 12.96
C SER A 42 3.76 -26.00 13.91
N GLY A 43 2.66 -26.46 13.34
CA GLY A 43 1.50 -27.01 14.03
C GLY A 43 1.62 -28.52 14.15
N ARG A 44 1.79 -28.99 15.38
CA ARG A 44 1.86 -30.41 15.80
C ARG A 44 0.71 -31.22 15.21
N ALA A 45 1.08 -32.32 14.54
CA ALA A 45 0.19 -33.41 14.20
C ALA A 45 -0.45 -34.03 15.46
N ARG A 46 -1.77 -34.01 15.53
CA ARG A 46 -2.52 -34.92 16.42
C ARG A 46 -2.90 -36.17 15.65
N ARG A 47 -2.33 -37.30 16.10
CA ARG A 47 -2.76 -38.63 15.75
C ARG A 47 -4.13 -38.90 16.37
N GLY A 48 -5.02 -39.48 15.60
CA GLY A 48 -6.30 -40.04 16.03
C GLY A 48 -6.70 -41.16 15.07
N SER A 49 -6.33 -42.31 15.39
CA SER A 49 -6.98 -43.62 15.61
C SER A 49 -8.10 -44.02 14.63
N LEU A 50 -7.78 -44.98 13.81
CA LEU A 50 -8.31 -46.34 13.59
C LEU A 50 -9.71 -46.68 14.12
N ALA A 51 -10.58 -47.17 13.22
CA ALA A 51 -11.42 -48.37 13.43
C ALA A 51 -11.83 -48.89 12.03
N LEU A 52 -11.29 -49.97 11.67
CA LEU A 52 -11.78 -51.33 11.44
C LEU A 52 -13.29 -51.48 11.19
N ILE A 53 -13.67 -51.98 10.02
CA ILE A 53 -14.65 -53.06 9.89
C ILE A 53 -14.25 -53.90 8.67
N ALA A 54 -14.01 -55.19 8.97
CA ALA A 54 -13.81 -56.25 8.00
C ALA A 54 -15.08 -57.13 7.91
N ALA A 55 -15.12 -57.87 6.84
CA ALA A 55 -15.89 -59.12 6.57
C ALA A 55 -17.08 -58.88 5.63
N LEU A 56 -17.30 -59.68 4.59
CA LEU A 56 -17.32 -61.11 4.44
C LEU A 56 -17.53 -61.52 2.98
N CYS A 57 -16.85 -62.63 2.59
CA CYS A 57 -17.27 -63.73 1.71
C CYS A 57 -17.85 -63.42 0.33
N GLY A 58 -17.44 -63.98 -0.72
CA GLY A 58 -16.89 -65.26 -1.06
C GLY A 58 -17.26 -65.64 -2.48
N VAL A 59 -16.60 -66.61 -3.01
CA VAL A 59 -16.94 -67.47 -4.15
C VAL A 59 -16.13 -67.26 -5.43
N LEU A 60 -15.35 -68.26 -5.66
CA LEU A 60 -14.51 -68.67 -6.78
C LEU A 60 -15.22 -68.73 -8.15
N ALA A 61 -14.50 -68.35 -9.21
CA ALA A 61 -14.32 -69.15 -10.42
C ALA A 61 -13.18 -68.58 -11.29
N PRO A 62 -12.27 -69.37 -11.85
CA PRO A 62 -11.19 -68.92 -12.70
C PRO A 62 -11.61 -68.86 -14.14
N LEU A 63 -11.46 -67.68 -14.76
CA LEU A 63 -11.43 -67.57 -16.22
C LEU A 63 -10.06 -67.03 -16.61
N SER A 64 -9.28 -67.91 -17.21
CA SER A 64 -8.04 -67.63 -17.87
C SER A 64 -8.29 -66.76 -19.11
N VAL A 65 -7.93 -65.48 -19.05
CA VAL A 65 -7.77 -64.66 -20.22
C VAL A 65 -6.36 -64.09 -20.16
N SER A 66 -5.53 -64.52 -21.10
CA SER A 66 -4.22 -63.96 -21.35
C SER A 66 -4.30 -62.50 -21.75
N PRO A 67 -3.77 -61.53 -21.03
CA PRO A 67 -3.72 -60.17 -21.53
C PRO A 67 -2.50 -60.04 -22.44
N SER A 68 -2.79 -59.66 -23.67
CA SER A 68 -1.79 -59.17 -24.63
C SER A 68 -1.03 -57.98 -24.02
N LEU A 69 0.28 -58.12 -23.89
CA LEU A 69 1.26 -57.17 -23.38
C LEU A 69 1.51 -56.04 -24.40
N THR A 70 0.56 -55.13 -24.64
CA THR A 70 0.81 -53.95 -25.47
C THR A 70 -0.06 -52.74 -25.09
N ALA A 71 -0.32 -52.50 -23.82
CA ALA A 71 -1.06 -51.31 -23.38
C ALA A 71 -0.49 -50.61 -22.12
N TRP A 72 0.82 -50.56 -21.97
CA TRP A 72 1.46 -49.94 -20.79
C TRP A 72 2.32 -48.70 -21.16
N ALA A 73 2.03 -48.05 -22.27
CA ALA A 73 2.85 -46.93 -22.75
C ALA A 73 2.30 -45.52 -22.39
N ASN A 74 1.22 -45.42 -21.60
CA ASN A 74 0.70 -44.12 -21.14
C ASN A 74 0.18 -44.20 -19.70
N THR A 75 0.99 -44.69 -18.75
CA THR A 75 0.76 -44.31 -17.36
C THR A 75 1.19 -42.85 -17.22
N PRO A 76 0.31 -41.94 -16.78
CA PRO A 76 0.77 -40.61 -16.36
C PRO A 76 1.83 -40.87 -15.30
N THR A 77 3.04 -40.43 -15.53
CA THR A 77 4.11 -40.41 -14.53
C THR A 77 3.51 -39.73 -13.30
N LEU A 78 3.29 -40.52 -12.24
CA LEU A 78 2.89 -39.97 -10.93
C LEU A 78 4.00 -38.99 -10.56
N THR A 79 3.72 -37.71 -10.74
CA THR A 79 4.64 -36.64 -10.32
C THR A 79 4.85 -36.77 -8.83
N ASN A 80 6.10 -37.04 -8.42
CA ASN A 80 6.45 -37.16 -7.02
C ASN A 80 6.27 -35.78 -6.33
N PRO A 81 5.38 -35.63 -5.34
CA PRO A 81 5.19 -34.37 -4.66
C PRO A 81 6.47 -33.79 -4.04
N GLU A 82 7.39 -34.68 -3.60
CA GLU A 82 8.69 -34.26 -3.08
C GLU A 82 9.57 -33.61 -4.14
N GLU A 83 9.55 -34.13 -5.37
CA GLU A 83 10.30 -33.56 -6.48
C GLU A 83 9.75 -32.19 -6.92
N ILE A 84 8.43 -32.04 -6.88
CA ILE A 84 7.76 -30.74 -7.16
C ILE A 84 8.22 -29.70 -6.13
N THR A 85 8.14 -30.06 -4.84
CA THR A 85 8.52 -29.18 -3.74
C THR A 85 10.01 -28.84 -3.79
N ALA A 86 10.89 -29.84 -3.99
CA ALA A 86 12.32 -29.62 -4.05
C ALA A 86 12.73 -28.67 -5.21
N ASN A 87 12.12 -28.81 -6.38
CA ASN A 87 12.39 -27.90 -7.50
C ASN A 87 11.89 -26.47 -7.24
N PHE A 88 10.73 -26.32 -6.58
CA PHE A 88 10.22 -25.00 -6.23
C PHE A 88 11.06 -24.33 -5.14
N ASP A 89 11.45 -25.06 -4.09
CA ASP A 89 12.30 -24.54 -3.03
C ASP A 89 13.67 -24.10 -3.57
N ALA A 90 14.26 -24.88 -4.47
CA ALA A 90 15.48 -24.49 -5.16
C ALA A 90 15.27 -23.23 -6.03
N ALA A 91 14.13 -23.12 -6.73
CA ALA A 91 13.78 -21.92 -7.48
C ALA A 91 13.66 -20.69 -6.57
N LEU A 92 13.03 -20.84 -5.41
CA LEU A 92 12.88 -19.76 -4.42
C LEU A 92 14.23 -19.32 -3.84
N GLN A 93 15.11 -20.28 -3.52
CA GLN A 93 16.48 -19.99 -3.05
C GLN A 93 17.28 -19.22 -4.13
N ALA A 94 17.23 -19.68 -5.38
CA ALA A 94 17.89 -19.01 -6.49
C ALA A 94 17.33 -17.58 -6.71
N PHE A 95 16.02 -17.40 -6.60
CA PHE A 95 15.37 -16.11 -6.71
C PHE A 95 15.83 -15.14 -5.60
N ASN A 96 15.83 -15.58 -4.35
CA ASN A 96 16.29 -14.80 -3.21
C ASN A 96 17.79 -14.45 -3.28
N ALA A 97 18.59 -15.31 -3.89
CA ALA A 97 20.00 -15.06 -4.16
C ALA A 97 20.26 -14.15 -5.39
N GLY A 98 19.20 -13.64 -6.04
CA GLY A 98 19.33 -12.82 -7.25
C GLY A 98 19.73 -13.60 -8.53
N LYS A 99 19.80 -14.92 -8.48
CA LYS A 99 20.14 -15.80 -9.61
C LYS A 99 18.91 -16.07 -10.49
N PHE A 100 18.36 -15.01 -11.10
CA PHE A 100 17.05 -15.06 -11.75
C PHE A 100 16.97 -16.00 -12.96
N ILE A 101 18.06 -16.21 -13.70
CA ILE A 101 18.09 -17.18 -14.82
C ILE A 101 17.92 -18.61 -14.29
N GLU A 102 18.62 -18.94 -13.21
CA GLU A 102 18.51 -20.24 -12.54
C GLU A 102 17.11 -20.41 -11.91
N ALA A 103 16.61 -19.38 -11.22
CA ALA A 103 15.26 -19.36 -10.66
C ALA A 103 14.19 -19.60 -11.72
N LEU A 104 14.30 -18.96 -12.91
CA LEU A 104 13.39 -19.18 -14.01
C LEU A 104 13.40 -20.63 -14.49
N ARG A 105 14.59 -21.20 -14.72
CA ARG A 105 14.72 -22.59 -15.16
C ARG A 105 14.11 -23.57 -14.17
N LEU A 106 14.41 -23.40 -12.87
CA LEU A 106 13.89 -24.26 -11.81
C LEU A 106 12.38 -24.10 -11.61
N SER A 107 11.86 -22.87 -11.64
CA SER A 107 10.42 -22.60 -11.51
C SER A 107 9.63 -23.17 -12.71
N GLN A 108 10.18 -23.10 -13.92
CA GLN A 108 9.58 -23.76 -15.09
C GLN A 108 9.59 -25.28 -14.97
N THR A 109 10.65 -25.84 -14.40
CA THR A 109 10.71 -27.30 -14.13
C THR A 109 9.65 -27.70 -13.11
N ALA A 110 9.55 -26.99 -11.98
CA ALA A 110 8.52 -27.22 -10.98
C ALA A 110 7.10 -27.09 -11.57
N ALA A 111 6.88 -26.07 -12.41
CA ALA A 111 5.60 -25.85 -13.08
C ALA A 111 5.21 -26.99 -14.04
N LYS A 112 6.16 -27.53 -14.79
CA LYS A 112 5.95 -28.70 -15.67
C LYS A 112 5.62 -29.96 -14.87
N LEU A 113 6.19 -30.10 -13.67
CA LEU A 113 5.86 -31.17 -12.74
C LEU A 113 4.53 -30.93 -12.01
N GLY A 114 3.92 -29.77 -12.17
CA GLY A 114 2.60 -29.48 -11.66
C GLY A 114 2.53 -28.41 -10.56
N SER A 115 3.63 -27.77 -10.17
CA SER A 115 3.65 -26.68 -9.21
C SER A 115 2.93 -25.45 -9.75
N THR A 116 1.89 -24.98 -9.05
CA THR A 116 1.23 -23.72 -9.35
C THR A 116 2.08 -22.53 -8.94
N ASP A 117 2.76 -22.61 -7.80
CA ASP A 117 3.70 -21.60 -7.33
C ASP A 117 4.90 -21.44 -8.28
N GLY A 118 5.42 -22.56 -8.80
CA GLY A 118 6.45 -22.56 -9.84
C GLY A 118 5.98 -21.83 -11.10
N ALA A 119 4.74 -22.06 -11.53
CA ALA A 119 4.18 -21.36 -12.68
C ALA A 119 4.01 -19.86 -12.43
N VAL A 120 3.54 -19.47 -11.25
CA VAL A 120 3.41 -18.06 -10.84
C VAL A 120 4.80 -17.39 -10.81
N MET A 121 5.80 -18.04 -10.23
CA MET A 121 7.18 -17.52 -10.17
C MET A 121 7.78 -17.35 -11.57
N ALA A 122 7.62 -18.34 -12.45
CA ALA A 122 8.10 -18.27 -13.84
C ALA A 122 7.42 -17.09 -14.58
N GLY A 123 6.10 -16.96 -14.43
CA GLY A 123 5.33 -15.84 -14.97
C GLY A 123 5.84 -14.48 -14.45
N TYR A 124 6.13 -14.38 -13.17
CA TYR A 124 6.67 -13.16 -12.57
C TYR A 124 8.06 -12.79 -13.13
N ILE A 125 8.99 -13.74 -13.17
CA ILE A 125 10.35 -13.49 -13.67
C ILE A 125 10.31 -13.00 -15.12
N LEU A 126 9.48 -13.61 -15.96
CA LEU A 126 9.31 -13.25 -17.36
C LEU A 126 8.58 -11.91 -17.53
N ARG A 127 7.52 -11.65 -16.75
CA ARG A 127 6.76 -10.40 -16.85
C ARG A 127 7.61 -9.18 -16.53
N TYR A 128 8.48 -9.27 -15.51
CA TYR A 128 9.29 -8.16 -15.03
C TYR A 128 10.75 -8.18 -15.59
N GLY A 129 11.06 -9.10 -16.49
CA GLY A 129 12.38 -9.18 -17.11
C GLY A 129 13.53 -9.45 -16.14
N LYS A 130 13.25 -10.08 -14.99
CA LYS A 130 14.26 -10.30 -13.94
C LYS A 130 15.45 -11.14 -14.43
N ALA A 131 15.21 -12.07 -15.38
CA ALA A 131 16.25 -12.89 -16.02
C ALA A 131 16.92 -12.19 -17.22
N GLY A 132 16.74 -10.87 -17.39
CA GLY A 132 17.36 -10.06 -18.43
C GLY A 132 16.44 -9.77 -19.63
N VAL A 133 15.35 -10.52 -19.83
CA VAL A 133 14.42 -10.33 -20.94
C VAL A 133 12.98 -10.39 -20.44
N THR A 134 12.16 -9.42 -20.86
CA THR A 134 10.73 -9.41 -20.62
C THR A 134 10.01 -10.19 -21.72
N ASP A 135 9.23 -11.20 -21.34
CA ASP A 135 8.35 -11.95 -22.24
C ASP A 135 6.94 -12.02 -21.65
N LEU A 136 6.11 -11.05 -22.04
CA LEU A 136 4.73 -10.95 -21.54
C LEU A 136 3.85 -12.09 -22.05
N SER A 137 4.11 -12.62 -23.24
CA SER A 137 3.34 -13.72 -23.82
C SER A 137 3.61 -15.04 -23.11
N ALA A 138 4.87 -15.33 -22.81
CA ALA A 138 5.24 -16.49 -22.01
C ALA A 138 4.76 -16.34 -20.55
N ALA A 139 4.89 -15.14 -19.96
CA ALA A 139 4.37 -14.87 -18.61
C ALA A 139 2.88 -15.15 -18.50
N ARG A 140 2.07 -14.67 -19.47
CA ARG A 140 0.64 -14.95 -19.54
C ARG A 140 0.36 -16.45 -19.53
N LYS A 141 1.04 -17.24 -20.37
CA LYS A 141 0.84 -18.70 -20.45
C LYS A 141 1.10 -19.40 -19.11
N TRP A 142 2.17 -19.00 -18.40
CA TRP A 142 2.47 -19.56 -17.09
C TRP A 142 1.43 -19.17 -16.04
N TYR A 143 0.96 -17.94 -16.03
CA TYR A 143 -0.14 -17.51 -15.14
C TYR A 143 -1.45 -18.23 -15.49
N GLU A 144 -1.79 -18.40 -16.77
CA GLU A 144 -2.99 -19.14 -17.19
C GLU A 144 -2.92 -20.61 -16.74
N GLN A 145 -1.73 -21.24 -16.79
CA GLN A 145 -1.53 -22.59 -16.25
C GLN A 145 -1.80 -22.68 -14.76
N ALA A 146 -1.32 -21.74 -13.97
CA ALA A 146 -1.60 -21.68 -12.52
C ALA A 146 -3.07 -21.35 -12.25
N ALA A 147 -3.64 -20.43 -13.01
CA ALA A 147 -5.04 -20.02 -12.91
C ALA A 147 -6.01 -21.16 -13.22
N ALA A 148 -5.68 -22.03 -14.17
CA ALA A 148 -6.45 -23.23 -14.48
C ALA A 148 -6.58 -24.19 -13.29
N LYS A 149 -5.61 -24.15 -12.36
CA LYS A 149 -5.62 -24.91 -11.13
C LYS A 149 -6.14 -24.10 -9.91
N GLY A 150 -6.68 -22.90 -10.15
CA GLY A 150 -7.30 -22.08 -9.13
C GLY A 150 -6.34 -21.23 -8.29
N HIS A 151 -5.11 -21.00 -8.74
CA HIS A 151 -4.14 -20.23 -7.95
C HIS A 151 -4.52 -18.74 -7.86
N PRO A 152 -4.76 -18.16 -6.64
CA PRO A 152 -5.28 -16.80 -6.51
C PRO A 152 -4.34 -15.73 -7.05
N ASP A 153 -3.02 -15.88 -6.83
CA ASP A 153 -2.04 -14.92 -7.32
C ASP A 153 -1.95 -14.88 -8.85
N ALA A 154 -2.23 -16.01 -9.51
CA ALA A 154 -2.29 -16.05 -10.95
C ALA A 154 -3.51 -15.25 -11.48
N PHE A 155 -4.64 -15.31 -10.79
CA PHE A 155 -5.81 -14.48 -11.13
C PHE A 155 -5.49 -12.99 -11.00
N VAL A 156 -4.84 -12.60 -9.90
CA VAL A 156 -4.40 -11.21 -9.69
C VAL A 156 -3.44 -10.78 -10.78
N ALA A 157 -2.41 -11.59 -11.07
CA ALA A 157 -1.41 -11.27 -12.09
C ALA A 157 -2.02 -11.10 -13.50
N LEU A 158 -2.96 -11.97 -13.89
CA LEU A 158 -3.69 -11.86 -15.16
C LEU A 158 -4.61 -10.64 -15.17
N GLY A 159 -5.27 -10.34 -14.06
CA GLY A 159 -6.07 -9.14 -13.88
C GLY A 159 -5.26 -7.86 -14.07
N GLU A 160 -4.10 -7.76 -13.43
CA GLU A 160 -3.17 -6.63 -13.61
C GLU A 160 -2.65 -6.52 -15.05
N MET A 161 -2.35 -7.65 -15.71
CA MET A 161 -1.94 -7.65 -17.10
C MET A 161 -3.06 -7.12 -17.98
N GLY A 162 -4.31 -7.47 -17.71
CA GLY A 162 -5.48 -6.96 -18.42
C GLY A 162 -5.71 -5.46 -18.21
N ILE A 163 -5.56 -4.96 -16.97
CA ILE A 163 -5.62 -3.51 -16.69
C ILE A 163 -4.59 -2.74 -17.54
N ARG A 164 -3.38 -3.30 -17.71
CA ARG A 164 -2.27 -2.70 -18.47
C ARG A 164 -2.31 -3.00 -19.97
N GLY A 165 -3.26 -3.78 -20.47
CA GLY A 165 -3.34 -4.20 -21.87
C GLY A 165 -2.17 -5.08 -22.32
N GLN A 166 -1.56 -5.85 -21.41
CA GLN A 166 -0.39 -6.67 -21.67
C GLN A 166 -0.75 -8.01 -22.31
N ALA A 167 0.08 -8.49 -23.22
CA ALA A 167 -0.05 -9.79 -23.90
C ALA A 167 -1.44 -10.03 -24.53
N GLY A 168 -2.10 -8.97 -25.01
CA GLY A 168 -3.42 -9.05 -25.64
C GLY A 168 -4.58 -9.21 -24.66
N LEU A 169 -4.36 -9.12 -23.35
CA LEU A 169 -5.44 -9.05 -22.36
C LEU A 169 -6.06 -7.65 -22.34
N THR A 170 -7.37 -7.60 -22.18
CA THR A 170 -8.18 -6.39 -22.13
C THR A 170 -8.63 -6.06 -20.70
N LYS A 171 -9.18 -4.87 -20.49
CA LYS A 171 -9.79 -4.50 -19.20
C LYS A 171 -11.03 -5.36 -18.87
N THR A 172 -11.75 -5.86 -19.88
CA THR A 172 -12.84 -6.82 -19.67
C THR A 172 -12.30 -8.16 -19.16
N ASP A 173 -11.18 -8.64 -19.70
CA ASP A 173 -10.50 -9.83 -19.17
C ASP A 173 -10.03 -9.59 -17.74
N ALA A 174 -9.53 -8.38 -17.44
CA ALA A 174 -9.11 -8.01 -16.09
C ALA A 174 -10.26 -8.13 -15.08
N VAL A 175 -11.47 -7.64 -15.43
CA VAL A 175 -12.64 -7.79 -14.56
C VAL A 175 -12.93 -9.26 -14.28
N ALA A 176 -12.91 -10.12 -15.29
CA ALA A 176 -13.17 -11.55 -15.11
C ALA A 176 -12.13 -12.23 -14.19
N TRP A 177 -10.84 -11.92 -14.37
CA TRP A 177 -9.77 -12.49 -13.56
C TRP A 177 -9.79 -11.96 -12.12
N LEU A 178 -9.98 -10.65 -11.94
CA LEU A 178 -10.05 -10.03 -10.61
C LEU A 178 -11.30 -10.46 -9.83
N THR A 179 -12.42 -10.75 -10.51
CA THR A 179 -13.59 -11.34 -9.86
C THR A 179 -13.23 -12.69 -9.26
N ARG A 180 -12.56 -13.57 -10.00
CA ARG A 180 -12.09 -14.87 -9.48
C ARG A 180 -11.11 -14.72 -8.31
N ALA A 181 -10.22 -13.74 -8.38
CA ALA A 181 -9.31 -13.44 -7.29
C ALA A 181 -10.04 -12.89 -6.05
N SER A 182 -11.03 -12.02 -6.24
CA SER A 182 -11.90 -11.49 -5.18
C SER A 182 -12.69 -12.61 -4.50
N ASP A 183 -13.26 -13.54 -5.28
CA ASP A 183 -13.99 -14.71 -4.77
C ASP A 183 -13.05 -15.65 -3.97
N ALA A 184 -11.76 -15.66 -4.30
CA ALA A 184 -10.72 -16.36 -3.52
C ALA A 184 -10.22 -15.54 -2.30
N GLY A 185 -10.86 -14.43 -1.95
CA GLY A 185 -10.56 -13.63 -0.77
C GLY A 185 -9.38 -12.66 -0.90
N ARG A 186 -8.90 -12.38 -2.12
CA ARG A 186 -7.79 -11.44 -2.35
C ARG A 186 -8.25 -9.99 -2.24
N THR A 187 -7.82 -9.30 -1.18
CA THR A 187 -8.21 -7.90 -0.92
C THR A 187 -7.64 -6.92 -1.95
N ASP A 188 -6.43 -7.18 -2.44
CA ASP A 188 -5.82 -6.43 -3.53
C ASP A 188 -6.63 -6.49 -4.84
N ALA A 189 -7.17 -7.68 -5.15
CA ALA A 189 -8.08 -7.85 -6.28
C ALA A 189 -9.43 -7.14 -6.05
N MET A 190 -9.97 -7.20 -4.82
CA MET A 190 -11.20 -6.46 -4.46
C MET A 190 -11.01 -4.96 -4.69
N ARG A 191 -9.88 -4.39 -4.26
CA ARG A 191 -9.55 -2.97 -4.48
C ARG A 191 -9.40 -2.62 -5.97
N ALA A 192 -8.66 -3.43 -6.72
CA ALA A 192 -8.48 -3.22 -8.15
C ALA A 192 -9.81 -3.32 -8.93
N LEU A 193 -10.64 -4.30 -8.57
CA LEU A 193 -11.97 -4.47 -9.17
C LEU A 193 -12.91 -3.31 -8.80
N ALA A 194 -12.85 -2.82 -7.56
CA ALA A 194 -13.58 -1.65 -7.11
C ALA A 194 -13.24 -0.40 -7.95
N ASP A 195 -11.97 -0.20 -8.29
CA ASP A 195 -11.54 0.89 -9.17
C ASP A 195 -12.11 0.74 -10.60
N LEU A 196 -12.15 -0.48 -11.13
CA LEU A 196 -12.74 -0.74 -12.45
C LEU A 196 -14.25 -0.43 -12.46
N TYR A 197 -14.99 -0.83 -11.42
CA TYR A 197 -16.39 -0.48 -11.27
C TYR A 197 -16.63 1.01 -11.05
N ARG A 198 -15.78 1.67 -10.28
CA ARG A 198 -15.88 3.13 -10.04
C ARG A 198 -15.68 3.93 -11.33
N THR A 199 -14.73 3.50 -12.17
CA THR A 199 -14.34 4.23 -13.39
C THR A 199 -15.05 3.77 -14.65
N GLY A 200 -15.79 2.65 -14.62
CA GLY A 200 -16.43 2.07 -15.78
C GLY A 200 -15.45 1.48 -16.80
N GLN A 201 -14.27 1.03 -16.36
CA GLN A 201 -13.25 0.49 -17.24
C GLN A 201 -13.35 -1.03 -17.37
N GLY A 202 -13.69 -1.50 -18.56
CA GLY A 202 -13.90 -2.94 -18.83
C GLY A 202 -15.23 -3.49 -18.32
N VAL A 203 -16.01 -2.69 -17.61
CA VAL A 203 -17.33 -2.99 -17.05
C VAL A 203 -18.13 -1.69 -16.93
N SER A 204 -19.46 -1.76 -16.90
CA SER A 204 -20.28 -0.57 -16.64
C SER A 204 -20.00 0.00 -15.25
N ALA A 205 -19.90 1.33 -15.14
CA ALA A 205 -19.66 1.99 -13.87
C ALA A 205 -20.77 1.63 -12.85
N ASN A 206 -20.37 1.24 -11.65
CA ASN A 206 -21.25 0.86 -10.56
C ASN A 206 -20.64 1.21 -9.21
N ALA A 207 -21.01 2.36 -8.67
CA ALA A 207 -20.49 2.86 -7.40
C ALA A 207 -20.87 1.95 -6.21
N ALA A 208 -22.06 1.34 -6.24
CA ALA A 208 -22.51 0.45 -5.17
C ALA A 208 -21.68 -0.84 -5.13
N GLU A 209 -21.34 -1.41 -6.29
CA GLU A 209 -20.49 -2.59 -6.36
C GLU A 209 -19.04 -2.26 -5.96
N SER A 210 -18.52 -1.10 -6.35
CA SER A 210 -17.22 -0.61 -5.87
C SER A 210 -17.18 -0.53 -4.35
N GLU A 211 -18.20 0.10 -3.74
CA GLU A 211 -18.30 0.22 -2.27
C GLU A 211 -18.43 -1.16 -1.60
N ARG A 212 -19.22 -2.09 -2.17
CA ARG A 212 -19.36 -3.47 -1.66
C ARG A 212 -18.02 -4.20 -1.60
N LEU A 213 -17.23 -4.09 -2.67
CA LEU A 213 -15.90 -4.71 -2.77
C LEU A 213 -14.92 -4.11 -1.75
N LEU A 214 -14.91 -2.79 -1.61
CA LEU A 214 -14.08 -2.12 -0.61
C LEU A 214 -14.47 -2.50 0.82
N LYS A 215 -15.78 -2.64 1.10
CA LYS A 215 -16.24 -3.15 2.41
C LYS A 215 -15.75 -4.57 2.68
N GLY A 216 -15.82 -5.46 1.69
CA GLY A 216 -15.28 -6.81 1.82
C GLY A 216 -13.78 -6.83 2.12
N ALA A 217 -13.00 -6.02 1.42
CA ALA A 217 -11.57 -5.89 1.68
C ALA A 217 -11.27 -5.28 3.06
N SER A 218 -12.00 -4.23 3.46
CA SER A 218 -11.87 -3.59 4.78
C SER A 218 -12.15 -4.56 5.93
N GLN A 219 -13.18 -5.41 5.79
CA GLN A 219 -13.49 -6.46 6.77
C GLN A 219 -12.38 -7.50 6.90
N SER A 220 -11.54 -7.64 5.89
CA SER A 220 -10.32 -8.47 5.90
C SER A 220 -9.07 -7.68 6.34
N PHE A 221 -9.24 -6.58 7.06
CA PHE A 221 -8.18 -5.71 7.60
C PHE A 221 -7.30 -5.04 6.52
N ASP A 222 -7.82 -4.84 5.31
CA ASP A 222 -7.12 -4.07 4.28
C ASP A 222 -7.23 -2.58 4.58
N ALA A 223 -6.12 -1.99 5.01
CA ALA A 223 -6.05 -0.59 5.41
C ALA A 223 -6.32 0.38 4.25
N ASP A 224 -5.83 0.05 3.04
CA ASP A 224 -6.07 0.85 1.84
C ASP A 224 -7.56 0.86 1.45
N ALA A 225 -8.24 -0.29 1.58
CA ALA A 225 -9.67 -0.38 1.31
C ALA A 225 -10.48 0.45 2.31
N SER A 226 -10.12 0.39 3.58
CA SER A 226 -10.74 1.20 4.63
C SER A 226 -10.56 2.70 4.37
N LYS A 227 -9.33 3.12 4.01
CA LYS A 227 -9.07 4.53 3.64
C LYS A 227 -9.92 4.97 2.45
N ARG A 228 -10.01 4.16 1.39
CA ARG A 228 -10.82 4.47 0.20
C ARG A 228 -12.32 4.54 0.49
N LEU A 229 -12.83 3.74 1.42
CA LEU A 229 -14.21 3.89 1.91
C LEU A 229 -14.41 5.23 2.59
N GLY A 230 -13.48 5.63 3.46
CA GLY A 230 -13.46 6.95 4.06
C GLY A 230 -13.54 8.06 3.00
N ASP A 231 -12.68 7.99 1.97
CA ASP A 231 -12.65 8.95 0.86
C ASP A 231 -14.00 9.04 0.13
N SER A 232 -14.63 7.89 -0.12
CA SER A 232 -15.91 7.84 -0.83
C SER A 232 -17.08 8.41 -0.04
N LEU A 233 -16.96 8.45 1.28
CA LEU A 233 -17.99 8.91 2.22
C LEU A 233 -17.76 10.32 2.72
N PHE A 234 -16.54 10.84 2.59
CA PHE A 234 -16.10 12.07 3.25
C PHE A 234 -17.04 13.28 3.04
N GLU A 235 -17.49 13.49 1.81
CA GLU A 235 -18.39 14.61 1.48
C GLU A 235 -19.86 14.32 1.86
N ARG A 236 -20.27 13.04 1.87
CA ARG A 236 -21.65 12.62 2.07
C ARG A 236 -21.99 12.32 3.53
N ASP A 237 -21.08 11.66 4.23
CA ASP A 237 -21.21 11.26 5.63
C ASP A 237 -19.82 11.29 6.32
N PRO A 238 -19.39 12.47 6.78
CA PRO A 238 -18.09 12.61 7.45
C PRO A 238 -17.94 11.74 8.70
N LYS A 239 -19.05 11.45 9.39
CA LYS A 239 -19.02 10.62 10.60
C LYS A 239 -18.72 9.16 10.30
N GLU A 240 -19.32 8.63 9.23
CA GLU A 240 -19.02 7.27 8.77
C GLU A 240 -17.63 7.21 8.12
N ALA A 241 -17.25 8.24 7.34
CA ALA A 241 -15.91 8.36 6.80
C ALA A 241 -14.83 8.29 7.89
N LEU A 242 -15.03 9.01 9.01
CA LEU A 242 -14.09 8.98 10.13
C LEU A 242 -13.88 7.57 10.67
N LYS A 243 -14.94 6.78 10.84
CA LYS A 243 -14.80 5.38 11.30
C LYS A 243 -13.93 4.55 10.39
N HIS A 244 -14.07 4.73 9.06
CA HIS A 244 -13.24 4.04 8.10
C HIS A 244 -11.80 4.53 8.11
N TYR A 245 -11.56 5.83 8.28
CA TYR A 245 -10.20 6.34 8.46
C TYR A 245 -9.56 5.85 9.76
N GLU A 246 -10.31 5.78 10.86
CA GLU A 246 -9.81 5.17 12.11
C GLU A 246 -9.48 3.70 11.93
N THR A 247 -10.35 2.92 11.25
CA THR A 247 -10.07 1.51 10.94
C THR A 247 -8.79 1.37 10.12
N ALA A 248 -8.59 2.23 9.13
CA ALA A 248 -7.36 2.24 8.34
C ALA A 248 -6.13 2.64 9.18
N ALA A 249 -6.28 3.64 10.04
CA ALA A 249 -5.22 4.10 10.95
C ALA A 249 -4.80 3.01 11.94
N ASP A 250 -5.77 2.30 12.54
CA ASP A 250 -5.52 1.19 13.45
C ASP A 250 -4.83 0.01 12.74
N ALA A 251 -5.06 -0.15 11.43
CA ALA A 251 -4.33 -1.09 10.56
C ALA A 251 -2.98 -0.52 10.04
N GLY A 252 -2.55 0.64 10.51
CA GLY A 252 -1.24 1.22 10.22
C GLY A 252 -1.18 2.14 8.99
N HIS A 253 -2.32 2.55 8.42
CA HIS A 253 -2.34 3.47 7.28
C HIS A 253 -2.05 4.90 7.73
N ILE A 254 -0.85 5.39 7.39
CA ILE A 254 -0.32 6.66 7.88
C ILE A 254 -1.16 7.86 7.46
N GLU A 255 -1.55 7.94 6.17
CA GLU A 255 -2.37 9.04 5.67
C GLU A 255 -3.77 9.05 6.29
N ALA A 256 -4.37 7.88 6.53
CA ALA A 256 -5.67 7.79 7.20
C ALA A 256 -5.60 8.25 8.66
N ALA A 257 -4.49 7.94 9.35
CA ALA A 257 -4.25 8.46 10.70
C ALA A 257 -4.15 9.99 10.71
N TYR A 258 -3.47 10.58 9.73
CA TYR A 258 -3.43 12.03 9.56
C TYR A 258 -4.82 12.62 9.34
N ILE A 259 -5.56 12.09 8.36
CA ILE A 259 -6.91 12.59 8.04
C ILE A 259 -7.83 12.50 9.25
N ALA A 260 -7.89 11.36 9.91
CA ALA A 260 -8.72 11.18 11.12
C ALA A 260 -8.30 12.12 12.26
N GLY A 261 -6.99 12.36 12.41
CA GLY A 261 -6.45 13.32 13.38
C GLY A 261 -6.93 14.74 13.12
N VAL A 262 -6.87 15.20 11.87
CA VAL A 262 -7.38 16.51 11.45
C VAL A 262 -8.89 16.61 11.62
N MET A 263 -9.65 15.56 11.25
CA MET A 263 -11.11 15.54 11.42
C MET A 263 -11.54 15.71 12.88
N TYR A 264 -10.76 15.19 13.83
CA TYR A 264 -11.02 15.41 15.27
C TYR A 264 -10.57 16.77 15.77
N ALA A 265 -9.62 17.44 15.11
CA ALA A 265 -9.17 18.77 15.47
C ALA A 265 -10.11 19.86 14.93
N GLU A 266 -10.64 19.65 13.73
CA GLU A 266 -11.46 20.59 12.99
C GLU A 266 -12.94 20.21 13.01
N ASN A 267 -13.81 21.19 12.77
CA ASN A 267 -15.25 20.98 12.80
C ASN A 267 -15.78 20.43 11.46
N PHE A 268 -15.67 19.11 11.24
CA PHE A 268 -16.28 18.38 10.12
C PHE A 268 -17.65 17.77 10.50
N GLU A 269 -18.48 18.48 11.27
CA GLU A 269 -19.72 17.96 11.87
C GLU A 269 -19.48 16.83 12.89
N ILE A 270 -18.24 16.70 13.32
CA ILE A 270 -17.74 15.73 14.28
C ILE A 270 -17.47 16.46 15.60
N ARG A 271 -17.80 15.82 16.71
CA ARG A 271 -17.45 16.38 18.01
C ARG A 271 -15.93 16.41 18.16
N PRO A 272 -15.33 17.59 18.38
CA PRO A 272 -13.88 17.71 18.55
C PRO A 272 -13.38 16.81 19.70
N ASN A 273 -12.24 16.16 19.47
CA ASN A 273 -11.58 15.31 20.46
C ASN A 273 -10.05 15.50 20.37
N SER A 274 -9.55 16.50 21.07
CA SER A 274 -8.13 16.87 21.04
C SER A 274 -7.19 15.73 21.43
N LYS A 275 -7.61 14.86 22.38
CA LYS A 275 -6.79 13.72 22.81
C LYS A 275 -6.67 12.66 21.69
N ARG A 276 -7.78 12.35 21.00
CA ARG A 276 -7.77 11.38 19.90
C ARG A 276 -7.02 11.96 18.68
N SER A 277 -7.26 13.25 18.38
CA SER A 277 -6.51 13.99 17.36
C SER A 277 -5.00 13.88 17.59
N ALA A 278 -4.53 14.25 18.79
CA ALA A 278 -3.10 14.19 19.13
C ALA A 278 -2.52 12.77 19.00
N THR A 279 -3.28 11.74 19.39
CA THR A 279 -2.83 10.35 19.25
C THR A 279 -2.63 9.97 17.77
N LEU A 280 -3.60 10.32 16.92
CA LEU A 280 -3.57 9.99 15.49
C LEU A 280 -2.52 10.82 14.72
N LEU A 281 -2.41 12.12 15.04
CA LEU A 281 -1.37 12.99 14.45
C LEU A 281 0.03 12.51 14.85
N ARG A 282 0.21 12.10 16.12
CA ARG A 282 1.47 11.48 16.56
C ARG A 282 1.78 10.21 15.79
N GLN A 283 0.80 9.31 15.62
CA GLN A 283 0.97 8.08 14.84
C GLN A 283 1.41 8.40 13.41
N ALA A 284 0.75 9.35 12.75
CA ALA A 284 1.08 9.77 11.40
C ALA A 284 2.47 10.43 11.31
N ALA A 285 2.84 11.27 12.28
CA ALA A 285 4.15 11.92 12.36
C ALA A 285 5.29 10.91 12.51
N TYR A 286 5.16 9.95 13.43
CA TYR A 286 6.13 8.84 13.57
C TYR A 286 6.16 7.93 12.33
N GLY A 287 5.06 7.83 11.61
CA GLY A 287 4.97 7.13 10.33
C GLY A 287 5.62 7.87 9.15
N GLY A 288 6.08 9.10 9.35
CA GLY A 288 6.78 9.88 8.32
C GLY A 288 5.88 10.83 7.53
N HIS A 289 4.64 11.07 7.94
CA HIS A 289 3.75 12.02 7.25
C HIS A 289 4.19 13.46 7.54
N ALA A 290 4.63 14.18 6.51
CA ALA A 290 5.27 15.48 6.65
C ALA A 290 4.37 16.54 7.34
N ALA A 291 3.11 16.70 6.88
CA ALA A 291 2.19 17.63 7.50
C ALA A 291 1.82 17.22 8.94
N ALA A 292 1.68 15.91 9.22
CA ALA A 292 1.43 15.46 10.59
C ALA A 292 2.59 15.77 11.55
N MET A 293 3.82 15.82 11.06
CA MET A 293 4.97 16.25 11.87
C MET A 293 4.84 17.72 12.28
N ALA A 294 4.41 18.60 11.38
CA ALA A 294 4.14 20.00 11.68
C ALA A 294 3.01 20.15 12.70
N ASP A 295 1.87 19.51 12.44
CA ASP A 295 0.70 19.58 13.31
C ASP A 295 0.95 18.99 14.71
N TYR A 296 1.64 17.84 14.79
CA TYR A 296 2.03 17.25 16.07
C TYR A 296 3.04 18.13 16.81
N GLY A 297 4.01 18.70 16.10
CA GLY A 297 4.95 19.68 16.65
C GLY A 297 4.23 20.89 17.27
N LEU A 298 3.19 21.41 16.61
CA LEU A 298 2.35 22.48 17.16
C LEU A 298 1.61 22.05 18.43
N LEU A 299 1.09 20.82 18.50
CA LEU A 299 0.46 20.31 19.71
C LEU A 299 1.44 20.18 20.87
N VAL A 300 2.68 19.76 20.62
CA VAL A 300 3.77 19.70 21.59
C VAL A 300 4.15 21.12 22.05
N TYR A 301 4.31 22.04 21.12
CA TYR A 301 4.63 23.44 21.42
C TYR A 301 3.58 24.12 22.31
N GLN A 302 2.30 23.81 22.05
CA GLN A 302 1.16 24.36 22.80
C GLN A 302 0.89 23.61 24.12
N GLY A 303 1.46 22.43 24.33
CA GLY A 303 1.22 21.58 25.48
C GLY A 303 -0.16 20.89 25.50
N TYR A 304 -0.80 20.71 24.35
CA TYR A 304 -2.12 20.08 24.26
C TYR A 304 -2.09 18.54 24.25
N SER A 305 -0.97 17.94 23.85
CA SER A 305 -0.87 16.48 23.71
C SER A 305 0.04 15.82 24.74
N ALA A 306 0.94 16.59 25.33
CA ALA A 306 1.94 16.20 26.30
C ALA A 306 2.40 17.42 27.09
N GLU A 307 3.42 17.28 27.94
CA GLU A 307 4.13 18.41 28.51
C GLU A 307 4.69 19.31 27.39
N ARG A 308 4.54 20.63 27.53
CA ARG A 308 5.07 21.59 26.56
C ARG A 308 6.58 21.45 26.46
N SER A 309 7.08 21.27 25.26
CA SER A 309 8.51 21.27 24.97
C SER A 309 8.79 22.01 23.68
N GLU A 310 9.52 23.10 23.76
CA GLU A 310 9.94 23.89 22.60
C GLU A 310 11.02 23.13 21.81
N GLU A 311 11.89 22.38 22.50
CA GLU A 311 12.96 21.58 21.89
C GLU A 311 12.36 20.44 21.07
N GLU A 312 11.40 19.70 21.63
CA GLU A 312 10.75 18.61 20.89
C GLU A 312 9.93 19.16 19.70
N ALA A 313 9.25 20.28 19.89
CA ALA A 313 8.49 20.91 18.81
C ALA A 313 9.40 21.38 17.66
N ALA A 314 10.51 22.04 17.95
CA ALA A 314 11.51 22.47 16.96
C ALA A 314 12.07 21.28 16.17
N GLU A 315 12.33 20.16 16.82
CA GLU A 315 12.78 18.94 16.16
C GLU A 315 11.71 18.36 15.21
N TRP A 316 10.43 18.41 15.59
CA TRP A 316 9.33 17.99 14.71
C TRP A 316 9.17 18.95 13.52
N PHE A 317 9.26 20.26 13.72
CA PHE A 317 9.25 21.23 12.63
C PHE A 317 10.41 21.04 11.68
N ARG A 318 11.60 20.77 12.21
CA ARG A 318 12.78 20.46 11.39
C ARG A 318 12.56 19.23 10.52
N LYS A 319 12.04 18.13 11.09
CA LYS A 319 11.72 16.90 10.33
C LYS A 319 10.68 17.16 9.24
N SER A 320 9.64 17.91 9.56
CA SER A 320 8.58 18.29 8.60
C SER A 320 9.15 19.14 7.47
N ALA A 321 9.97 20.16 7.78
CA ALA A 321 10.62 21.02 6.81
C ALA A 321 11.50 20.22 5.83
N HIS A 322 12.33 19.30 6.34
CA HIS A 322 13.17 18.43 5.52
C HIS A 322 12.37 17.41 4.70
N ALA A 323 11.18 17.04 5.16
CA ALA A 323 10.24 16.22 4.40
C ALA A 323 9.49 17.01 3.31
N GLY A 324 9.71 18.33 3.21
CA GLY A 324 9.19 19.19 2.15
C GLY A 324 7.82 19.79 2.44
N ASP A 325 7.33 19.72 3.67
CA ASP A 325 6.08 20.35 4.06
C ASP A 325 6.25 21.87 4.23
N ALA A 326 5.43 22.66 3.53
CA ALA A 326 5.56 24.10 3.52
C ALA A 326 5.24 24.75 4.88
N GLU A 327 4.29 24.21 5.62
CA GLU A 327 3.98 24.66 6.98
C GLU A 327 5.11 24.34 7.95
N GLY A 328 5.66 23.12 7.88
CA GLY A 328 6.84 22.71 8.63
C GLY A 328 8.05 23.59 8.34
N GLN A 329 8.26 23.98 7.07
CA GLN A 329 9.32 24.91 6.68
C GLN A 329 9.13 26.28 7.31
N PHE A 330 7.91 26.82 7.31
CA PHE A 330 7.57 28.07 7.95
C PHE A 330 7.78 28.01 9.47
N LEU A 331 7.27 26.98 10.12
CA LEU A 331 7.38 26.80 11.58
C LEU A 331 8.83 26.62 12.00
N TYR A 332 9.62 25.89 11.23
CA TYR A 332 11.06 25.73 11.49
C TYR A 332 11.82 27.04 11.31
N ALA A 333 11.51 27.81 10.24
CA ALA A 333 12.06 29.15 10.08
C ALA A 333 11.72 30.08 11.24
N PHE A 334 10.50 30.01 11.75
CA PHE A 334 10.05 30.80 12.89
C PHE A 334 10.82 30.44 14.18
N THR A 335 11.00 29.15 14.49
CA THR A 335 11.74 28.70 15.66
C THR A 335 13.23 29.09 15.58
N LEU A 336 13.87 28.98 14.40
CA LEU A 336 15.22 29.44 14.16
C LEU A 336 15.36 30.97 14.33
N ALA A 337 14.40 31.74 13.84
CA ALA A 337 14.37 33.20 13.94
C ALA A 337 14.23 33.71 15.39
N LYS A 338 13.58 32.91 16.24
CA LYS A 338 13.32 33.23 17.65
C LYS A 338 14.35 32.63 18.60
N GLY A 339 14.97 31.52 18.25
CA GLY A 339 15.79 30.73 19.16
C GLY A 339 14.91 29.94 20.16
N GLU A 340 13.70 29.55 19.77
CA GLU A 340 12.77 28.79 20.60
C GLU A 340 13.01 27.30 20.42
N GLY A 341 13.50 26.62 21.47
CA GLY A 341 13.84 25.19 21.46
C GLY A 341 15.13 24.82 20.72
N LEU A 342 15.85 25.80 20.15
CA LEU A 342 17.11 25.63 19.46
C LEU A 342 17.90 26.97 19.46
N GLU A 343 19.16 26.92 19.08
CA GLU A 343 19.98 28.14 18.93
C GLU A 343 19.46 28.99 17.75
N GLN A 344 19.41 30.31 17.96
CA GLN A 344 18.97 31.27 16.94
C GLN A 344 19.94 31.28 15.75
N ASP A 345 19.39 31.12 14.54
CA ASP A 345 20.12 31.22 13.28
C ASP A 345 19.26 31.97 12.23
N LEU A 346 19.60 33.25 12.01
CA LEU A 346 18.83 34.11 11.12
C LEU A 346 19.06 33.80 9.64
N GLU A 347 20.26 33.34 9.25
CA GLU A 347 20.53 32.96 7.85
C GLU A 347 19.75 31.68 7.49
N GLU A 348 19.79 30.66 8.35
CA GLU A 348 19.08 29.41 8.15
C GLU A 348 17.55 29.66 8.24
N ALA A 349 17.10 30.51 9.18
CA ALA A 349 15.69 30.94 9.23
C ALA A 349 15.23 31.57 7.92
N TYR A 350 16.03 32.44 7.32
CA TYR A 350 15.70 33.07 6.07
C TYR A 350 15.66 32.09 4.89
N TYR A 351 16.58 31.12 4.86
CA TYR A 351 16.54 30.03 3.87
C TYR A 351 15.24 29.24 3.93
N TRP A 352 14.83 28.81 5.13
CA TRP A 352 13.59 28.05 5.28
C TRP A 352 12.33 28.90 5.06
N ALA A 353 12.37 30.20 5.41
CA ALA A 353 11.28 31.12 5.10
C ALA A 353 11.09 31.32 3.59
N LEU A 354 12.16 31.34 2.80
CA LEU A 354 12.08 31.34 1.33
C LEU A 354 11.49 30.03 0.83
N LYS A 355 12.00 28.89 1.30
CA LYS A 355 11.56 27.55 0.92
C LYS A 355 10.08 27.29 1.21
N SER A 356 9.52 27.87 2.26
CA SER A 356 8.11 27.70 2.62
C SER A 356 7.15 28.25 1.56
N GLY A 357 7.65 29.09 0.66
CA GLY A 357 6.91 29.62 -0.50
C GLY A 357 5.62 30.35 -0.10
N THR A 358 4.60 30.21 -0.95
CA THR A 358 3.24 30.68 -0.69
C THR A 358 2.31 29.48 -0.46
N SER A 359 1.37 29.61 0.48
CA SER A 359 0.36 28.58 0.76
C SER A 359 -0.84 28.66 -0.19
N GLY A 360 -1.01 29.80 -0.87
CA GLY A 360 -2.21 30.13 -1.62
C GLY A 360 -3.40 30.52 -0.72
N VAL A 361 -3.14 30.78 0.55
CA VAL A 361 -4.10 31.26 1.54
C VAL A 361 -3.61 32.60 2.07
N ASP A 362 -4.32 33.68 1.77
CA ASP A 362 -3.90 35.05 2.02
C ASP A 362 -3.41 35.32 3.46
N GLU A 363 -4.08 34.74 4.46
CA GLU A 363 -3.73 34.91 5.88
C GLU A 363 -2.38 34.28 6.21
N TYR A 364 -2.13 33.05 5.77
CA TYR A 364 -0.85 32.36 5.99
C TYR A 364 0.29 32.94 5.17
N ASP A 365 -0.03 33.42 3.97
CA ASP A 365 0.94 34.09 3.11
C ASP A 365 1.38 35.42 3.72
N ALA A 366 0.49 36.14 4.42
CA ALA A 366 0.82 37.35 5.16
C ALA A 366 1.79 37.09 6.32
N ASP A 367 1.62 35.99 7.07
CA ASP A 367 2.51 35.60 8.15
C ASP A 367 3.92 35.21 7.64
N ARG A 368 3.97 34.44 6.55
CA ARG A 368 5.23 34.08 5.85
C ARG A 368 5.97 35.29 5.33
N GLU A 369 5.24 36.21 4.70
CA GLU A 369 5.79 37.48 4.19
C GLU A 369 6.30 38.37 5.33
N THR A 370 5.59 38.41 6.46
CA THR A 370 5.98 39.17 7.64
C THR A 370 7.27 38.63 8.23
N LEU A 371 7.39 37.29 8.37
CA LEU A 371 8.62 36.63 8.83
C LEU A 371 9.78 36.95 7.88
N ARG A 372 9.58 36.80 6.58
CA ARG A 372 10.60 37.03 5.56
C ARG A 372 11.11 38.48 5.60
N LYS A 373 10.22 39.45 5.60
CA LYS A 373 10.60 40.89 5.70
C LYS A 373 11.30 41.20 7.03
N GLY A 374 10.84 40.61 8.11
CA GLY A 374 11.47 40.77 9.42
C GLY A 374 12.91 40.23 9.46
N LEU A 375 13.18 39.13 8.77
CA LEU A 375 14.52 38.55 8.61
C LEU A 375 15.39 39.38 7.67
N GLU A 376 14.85 39.84 6.53
CA GLU A 376 15.55 40.76 5.62
C GLU A 376 16.00 42.06 6.29
N GLY A 377 15.20 42.56 7.24
CA GLY A 377 15.56 43.76 8.04
C GLY A 377 16.65 43.53 9.07
N LYS A 378 16.99 42.28 9.40
CA LYS A 378 18.03 41.91 10.38
C LYS A 378 19.33 41.40 9.75
N LEU A 379 19.28 40.94 8.51
CA LEU A 379 20.40 40.39 7.77
C LEU A 379 21.07 41.46 6.91
N THR A 380 22.38 41.33 6.72
CA THR A 380 23.11 42.16 5.76
C THR A 380 22.84 41.74 4.33
N SER A 381 23.07 42.64 3.37
CA SER A 381 22.91 42.33 1.93
C SER A 381 23.78 41.14 1.48
N THR A 382 24.96 40.94 2.12
CA THR A 382 25.87 39.82 1.82
C THR A 382 25.28 38.49 2.31
N GLU A 383 24.73 38.47 3.53
CA GLU A 383 24.04 37.26 4.08
C GLU A 383 22.82 36.88 3.26
N ILE A 384 21.97 37.86 2.91
CA ILE A 384 20.82 37.65 2.02
C ILE A 384 21.26 37.04 0.68
N ALA A 385 22.33 37.61 0.06
CA ALA A 385 22.83 37.10 -1.22
C ALA A 385 23.39 35.66 -1.06
N ARG A 386 24.06 35.34 0.04
CA ARG A 386 24.57 34.00 0.35
C ARG A 386 23.42 32.99 0.47
N VAL A 387 22.36 33.33 1.18
CA VAL A 387 21.19 32.45 1.34
C VAL A 387 20.47 32.22 0.01
N LYS A 388 20.23 33.30 -0.77
CA LYS A 388 19.60 33.19 -2.10
C LYS A 388 20.41 32.36 -3.09
N ALA A 389 21.72 32.28 -2.93
CA ALA A 389 22.57 31.42 -3.78
C ALA A 389 22.50 29.91 -3.40
N ARG A 390 21.91 29.56 -2.24
CA ARG A 390 21.67 28.16 -1.81
C ARG A 390 20.33 27.60 -2.29
N GLU A 391 19.40 28.46 -2.73
CA GLU A 391 18.05 28.09 -3.19
C GLU A 391 18.09 27.49 -4.61
#